data_47f8fd5cbc8e6b0564c4c3e737fad4b4
#
_entry.id   47f8fd5cbc8e6b0564c4c3e737fad4b4
#
_cell.length_a   1.000
_cell.length_b   1.000
_cell.length_c   1.000
_cell.angle_alpha   90.00
_cell.angle_beta   90.00
_cell.angle_gamma   90.00
#
_symmetry.space_group_name_H-M   'P 1'
#
loop_
_entity.id
_entity.type
_entity.pdbx_description
1 polymer ?
#
loop_
_entity_poly.entity_id
_entity_poly.type
_entity_poly.pdbx_seq_one_letter_code
_entity_poly.pdbx_strand_id
1 'polypeptide(L)'
;MRPNPEIQGTLDCLCGLYAITNAYKLALNTEDAEADIFRFILAKISSKKVVHYIEFGMTMPEVLKILKKTAKSFGLRYETVDCERVGRFRTLEKERSPLIIGVEDNNNLWGGGHWTVIRKITPKKIKVQDSSLRISEVSRCSFPEFDMNEIIRVYKP
;
A
#
# COMPACT_ATOMS: atom_id res chain seq x y z
N MET A 1 -1.69 18.36 -9.18
CA MET A 1 -1.64 17.05 -9.88
C MET A 1 -1.64 15.93 -8.86
N ARG A 2 -2.07 14.72 -9.20
CA ARG A 2 -2.05 13.58 -8.28
C ARG A 2 -0.92 12.66 -8.71
N PRO A 3 -0.08 12.16 -7.76
CA PRO A 3 1.01 11.26 -8.11
C PRO A 3 0.50 10.02 -8.86
N ASN A 4 1.20 9.63 -9.92
CA ASN A 4 0.95 8.37 -10.60
C ASN A 4 1.46 7.21 -9.74
N PRO A 5 0.84 6.01 -9.80
CA PRO A 5 1.35 4.85 -9.09
C PRO A 5 2.68 4.37 -9.67
N GLU A 6 3.58 3.90 -8.81
CA GLU A 6 4.68 3.05 -9.24
C GLU A 6 4.13 1.73 -9.74
N ILE A 7 4.65 1.28 -10.89
CA ILE A 7 4.15 0.10 -11.59
C ILE A 7 5.02 -1.10 -11.25
N GLN A 8 4.39 -2.16 -10.76
CA GLN A 8 5.02 -3.44 -10.52
C GLN A 8 5.31 -4.16 -11.84
N GLY A 9 6.47 -4.80 -11.94
CA GLY A 9 6.79 -5.70 -13.03
C GLY A 9 5.88 -6.94 -13.04
N THR A 10 5.77 -7.60 -14.20
CA THR A 10 4.89 -8.77 -14.36
C THR A 10 5.43 -10.04 -13.71
N LEU A 11 6.69 -10.06 -13.30
CA LEU A 11 7.40 -11.23 -12.79
C LEU A 11 7.86 -11.09 -11.34
N ASP A 12 7.46 -10.03 -10.64
CA ASP A 12 7.88 -9.83 -9.26
C ASP A 12 6.70 -9.80 -8.29
N CYS A 13 6.93 -10.28 -7.07
CA CYS A 13 5.97 -10.21 -5.96
C CYS A 13 6.27 -9.01 -5.04
N LEU A 14 6.84 -7.92 -5.55
CA LEU A 14 7.23 -6.74 -4.80
C LEU A 14 6.07 -5.77 -4.48
N CYS A 15 4.82 -6.23 -4.60
CA CYS A 15 3.63 -5.39 -4.35
C CYS A 15 3.70 -4.64 -3.01
N GLY A 16 4.28 -5.24 -1.95
CA GLY A 16 4.49 -4.57 -0.67
C GLY A 16 5.44 -3.38 -0.74
N LEU A 17 6.54 -3.46 -1.51
CA LEU A 17 7.45 -2.34 -1.70
C LEU A 17 6.83 -1.23 -2.54
N TYR A 18 6.11 -1.58 -3.59
CA TYR A 18 5.36 -0.63 -4.40
C TYR A 18 4.25 0.06 -3.58
N ALA A 19 3.55 -0.69 -2.72
CA ALA A 19 2.54 -0.11 -1.83
C ALA A 19 3.16 0.91 -0.86
N ILE A 20 4.31 0.62 -0.24
CA ILE A 20 5.03 1.58 0.61
C ILE A 20 5.41 2.82 -0.20
N THR A 21 5.98 2.65 -1.39
CA THR A 21 6.38 3.75 -2.28
C THR A 21 5.19 4.61 -2.65
N ASN A 22 4.10 4.00 -3.09
CA ASN A 22 2.86 4.70 -3.45
C ASN A 22 2.24 5.44 -2.26
N ALA A 23 2.27 4.86 -1.07
CA ALA A 23 1.79 5.53 0.15
C ALA A 23 2.64 6.77 0.48
N TYR A 24 3.98 6.68 0.34
CA TYR A 24 4.88 7.82 0.55
C TYR A 24 4.64 8.94 -0.46
N LYS A 25 4.50 8.60 -1.75
CA LYS A 25 4.16 9.57 -2.81
C LYS A 25 2.87 10.33 -2.48
N LEU A 26 1.83 9.61 -2.09
CA LEU A 26 0.56 10.19 -1.71
C LEU A 26 0.67 11.08 -0.46
N ALA A 27 1.37 10.62 0.58
CA ALA A 27 1.53 11.37 1.82
C ALA A 27 2.37 12.65 1.63
N LEU A 28 3.34 12.62 0.72
CA LEU A 28 4.21 13.74 0.37
C LEU A 28 3.58 14.65 -0.69
N ASN A 29 2.56 14.16 -1.40
CA ASN A 29 1.95 14.82 -2.56
C ASN A 29 2.99 15.22 -3.63
N THR A 30 3.90 14.30 -3.96
CA THR A 30 4.98 14.52 -4.91
C THR A 30 4.92 13.54 -6.08
N GLU A 31 5.20 14.04 -7.29
CA GLU A 31 5.37 13.22 -8.49
C GLU A 31 6.85 12.96 -8.80
N ASP A 32 7.71 13.91 -8.44
CA ASP A 32 9.10 13.96 -8.94
C ASP A 32 10.07 13.01 -8.22
N ALA A 33 9.67 12.44 -7.08
CA ALA A 33 10.55 11.60 -6.27
C ALA A 33 10.38 10.08 -6.50
N GLU A 34 9.76 9.67 -7.60
CA GLU A 34 9.33 8.27 -7.79
C GLU A 34 10.46 7.26 -7.74
N ALA A 35 11.40 7.39 -8.64
CA ALA A 35 12.55 6.50 -8.71
C ALA A 35 13.43 6.60 -7.46
N ASP A 36 13.47 7.76 -6.82
CA ASP A 36 14.31 8.01 -5.66
C ASP A 36 13.73 7.40 -4.40
N ILE A 37 12.40 7.46 -4.20
CA ILE A 37 11.74 6.82 -3.04
C ILE A 37 11.92 5.30 -3.12
N PHE A 38 11.60 4.68 -4.24
CA PHE A 38 11.73 3.24 -4.43
C PHE A 38 13.17 2.77 -4.27
N ARG A 39 14.13 3.44 -4.93
CA ARG A 39 15.57 3.16 -4.80
C ARG A 39 16.06 3.32 -3.38
N PHE A 40 15.63 4.38 -2.68
CA PHE A 40 15.97 4.59 -1.27
C PHE A 40 15.49 3.44 -0.40
N ILE A 41 14.24 2.99 -0.59
CA ILE A 41 13.65 1.86 0.13
C ILE A 41 14.47 0.59 -0.15
N LEU A 42 14.74 0.28 -1.42
CA LEU A 42 15.55 -0.88 -1.81
C LEU A 42 16.94 -0.86 -1.18
N ALA A 43 17.60 0.31 -1.13
CA ALA A 43 18.93 0.45 -0.53
C ALA A 43 18.96 0.15 0.98
N LYS A 44 17.80 0.12 1.67
CA LYS A 44 17.69 -0.24 3.10
C LYS A 44 17.41 -1.73 3.33
N ILE A 45 17.32 -2.51 2.25
CA ILE A 45 17.00 -3.95 2.27
C ILE A 45 18.22 -4.71 1.73
N SER A 46 18.60 -5.80 2.40
CA SER A 46 19.69 -6.65 1.89
C SER A 46 19.25 -7.38 0.61
N SER A 47 20.20 -7.62 -0.30
CA SER A 47 19.95 -8.33 -1.56
C SER A 47 19.25 -9.69 -1.35
N LYS A 48 19.66 -10.45 -0.32
CA LYS A 48 19.02 -11.71 0.05
C LYS A 48 17.52 -11.55 0.37
N LYS A 49 17.15 -10.46 1.06
CA LYS A 49 15.75 -10.18 1.38
C LYS A 49 14.97 -9.70 0.16
N VAL A 50 15.59 -8.94 -0.73
CA VAL A 50 14.94 -8.54 -2.00
C VAL A 50 14.59 -9.77 -2.83
N VAL A 51 15.53 -10.73 -2.98
CA VAL A 51 15.26 -12.00 -3.68
C VAL A 51 14.10 -12.75 -3.02
N HIS A 52 14.11 -12.86 -1.69
CA HIS A 52 13.01 -13.51 -0.96
C HIS A 52 11.66 -12.83 -1.25
N TYR A 53 11.60 -11.50 -1.27
CA TYR A 53 10.36 -10.77 -1.56
C TYR A 53 9.89 -10.94 -3.02
N ILE A 54 10.82 -11.08 -3.95
CA ILE A 54 10.50 -11.39 -5.36
C ILE A 54 9.84 -12.76 -5.48
N GLU A 55 10.33 -13.76 -4.73
CA GLU A 55 9.86 -15.14 -4.81
C GLU A 55 8.57 -15.40 -4.02
N PHE A 56 8.44 -14.80 -2.83
CA PHE A 56 7.40 -15.17 -1.85
C PHE A 56 6.48 -14.01 -1.45
N GLY A 57 6.75 -12.80 -1.92
CA GLY A 57 6.04 -11.61 -1.48
C GLY A 57 6.47 -11.15 -0.07
N MET A 58 5.65 -10.31 0.53
CA MET A 58 5.92 -9.68 1.82
C MET A 58 4.78 -9.91 2.80
N THR A 59 5.14 -10.19 4.04
CA THR A 59 4.22 -10.24 5.18
C THR A 59 4.09 -8.87 5.85
N MET A 60 3.03 -8.67 6.65
CA MET A 60 2.83 -7.45 7.45
C MET A 60 4.05 -7.07 8.33
N PRO A 61 4.66 -8.01 9.12
CA PRO A 61 5.86 -7.68 9.89
C PRO A 61 7.02 -7.17 9.02
N GLU A 62 7.14 -7.64 7.79
CA GLU A 62 8.18 -7.20 6.86
C GLU A 62 7.89 -5.80 6.31
N VAL A 63 6.65 -5.51 5.95
CA VAL A 63 6.21 -4.16 5.56
C VAL A 63 6.47 -3.17 6.70
N LEU A 64 6.05 -3.49 7.93
CA LEU A 64 6.29 -2.66 9.11
C LEU A 64 7.78 -2.44 9.39
N LYS A 65 8.62 -3.46 9.20
CA LYS A 65 10.07 -3.37 9.37
C LYS A 65 10.71 -2.38 8.38
N ILE A 66 10.20 -2.33 7.15
CA ILE A 66 10.66 -1.37 6.14
C ILE A 66 10.21 0.04 6.47
N LEU A 67 8.93 0.21 6.82
CA LEU A 67 8.39 1.50 7.27
C LEU A 67 9.18 2.06 8.45
N LYS A 68 9.50 1.22 9.45
CA LYS A 68 10.34 1.61 10.60
C LYS A 68 11.71 2.14 10.19
N LYS A 69 12.30 1.59 9.14
CA LYS A 69 13.63 2.01 8.65
C LYS A 69 13.60 3.25 7.77
N THR A 70 12.47 3.54 7.10
CA THR A 70 12.45 4.48 6.00
C THR A 70 11.54 5.69 6.23
N ALA A 71 10.42 5.56 6.94
CA ALA A 71 9.42 6.63 7.08
C ALA A 71 10.01 7.94 7.63
N LYS A 72 10.83 7.86 8.67
CA LYS A 72 11.48 9.04 9.31
C LYS A 72 12.34 9.83 8.32
N SER A 73 13.00 9.16 7.37
CA SER A 73 13.85 9.82 6.37
C SER A 73 13.05 10.71 5.41
N PHE A 74 11.76 10.47 5.29
CA PHE A 74 10.83 11.26 4.50
C PHE A 74 9.95 12.18 5.36
N GLY A 75 10.21 12.30 6.66
CA GLY A 75 9.38 13.09 7.58
C GLY A 75 7.98 12.50 7.76
N LEU A 76 7.82 11.19 7.55
CA LEU A 76 6.55 10.49 7.65
C LEU A 76 6.45 9.67 8.94
N ARG A 77 5.21 9.43 9.36
CA ARG A 77 4.83 8.48 10.42
C ARG A 77 3.89 7.43 9.87
N TYR A 78 3.77 6.33 10.57
CA TYR A 78 2.85 5.24 10.26
C TYR A 78 2.29 4.64 11.54
N GLU A 79 1.10 4.06 11.43
CA GLU A 79 0.47 3.29 12.50
C GLU A 79 -0.40 2.19 11.91
N THR A 80 -0.54 1.10 12.64
CA THR A 80 -1.49 0.03 12.30
C THR A 80 -2.91 0.46 12.68
N VAL A 81 -3.85 0.16 11.80
CA VAL A 81 -5.28 0.40 12.02
C VAL A 81 -5.93 -0.96 12.30
N ASP A 82 -6.69 -1.03 13.39
CA ASP A 82 -7.41 -2.25 13.79
C ASP A 82 -8.50 -2.61 12.77
N CYS A 83 -8.35 -3.76 12.12
CA CYS A 83 -9.27 -4.25 11.09
C CYS A 83 -10.65 -4.58 11.63
N GLU A 84 -10.81 -4.96 12.89
CA GLU A 84 -12.12 -5.20 13.49
C GLU A 84 -13.00 -3.93 13.54
N ARG A 85 -12.37 -2.77 13.52
CA ARG A 85 -13.02 -1.47 13.41
C ARG A 85 -13.33 -1.03 11.99
N VAL A 86 -12.87 -1.76 10.99
CA VAL A 86 -13.05 -1.42 9.55
C VAL A 86 -14.51 -1.60 9.10
N GLY A 87 -15.33 -2.39 9.78
CA GLY A 87 -16.79 -2.31 9.61
C GLY A 87 -17.36 -0.90 9.76
N ARG A 88 -16.54 0.04 10.24
CA ARG A 88 -16.82 1.47 10.31
C ARG A 88 -16.01 2.23 9.25
N PHE A 89 -16.16 1.89 7.97
CA PHE A 89 -15.62 2.70 6.85
C PHE A 89 -15.89 4.21 6.99
N ARG A 90 -16.94 4.60 7.71
CA ARG A 90 -17.23 6.01 8.03
C ARG A 90 -16.10 6.71 8.77
N THR A 91 -15.34 6.00 9.59
CA THR A 91 -14.18 6.57 10.30
C THR A 91 -13.03 6.81 9.32
N LEU A 92 -12.81 5.86 8.38
CA LEU A 92 -11.77 5.95 7.36
C LEU A 92 -12.14 6.91 6.22
N GLU A 93 -13.43 7.20 5.98
CA GLU A 93 -13.88 8.18 4.99
C GLU A 93 -13.37 9.60 5.26
N LYS A 94 -13.15 9.94 6.52
CA LYS A 94 -12.61 11.23 6.95
C LYS A 94 -11.09 11.30 6.86
N GLU A 95 -10.44 10.14 6.74
CA GLU A 95 -8.99 10.07 6.64
C GLU A 95 -8.54 10.58 5.28
N ARG A 96 -7.61 11.54 5.31
CA ARG A 96 -6.95 12.07 4.11
C ARG A 96 -5.63 11.36 3.83
N SER A 97 -5.19 10.54 4.77
CA SER A 97 -3.92 9.83 4.70
C SER A 97 -4.07 8.56 3.87
N PRO A 98 -3.05 8.17 3.07
CA PRO A 98 -3.04 6.90 2.38
C PRO A 98 -3.00 5.74 3.36
N LEU A 99 -3.72 4.66 3.02
CA LEU A 99 -3.77 3.42 3.79
C LEU A 99 -3.15 2.30 2.95
N ILE A 100 -2.05 1.74 3.41
CA ILE A 100 -1.51 0.49 2.85
C ILE A 100 -2.40 -0.65 3.36
N ILE A 101 -2.87 -1.50 2.47
CA ILE A 101 -3.69 -2.67 2.81
C ILE A 101 -3.10 -3.95 2.22
N GLY A 102 -3.07 -5.01 3.03
CA GLY A 102 -2.91 -6.37 2.57
C GLY A 102 -4.29 -6.99 2.36
N VAL A 103 -4.53 -7.55 1.18
CA VAL A 103 -5.80 -8.20 0.83
C VAL A 103 -5.54 -9.64 0.42
N GLU A 104 -6.41 -10.55 0.87
CA GLU A 104 -6.57 -11.84 0.23
C GLU A 104 -7.64 -11.70 -0.85
N ASP A 105 -7.23 -11.92 -2.09
CA ASP A 105 -8.11 -11.72 -3.23
C ASP A 105 -8.87 -13.00 -3.56
N ASN A 106 -10.00 -13.20 -2.92
CA ASN A 106 -10.88 -14.34 -3.17
C ASN A 106 -11.57 -14.28 -4.56
N ASN A 107 -11.51 -13.13 -5.22
CA ASN A 107 -12.11 -12.92 -6.55
C ASN A 107 -11.08 -12.97 -7.69
N ASN A 108 -9.84 -13.31 -7.42
CA ASN A 108 -8.72 -13.36 -8.38
C ASN A 108 -8.49 -12.07 -9.19
N LEU A 109 -8.85 -10.91 -8.65
CA LEU A 109 -8.59 -9.63 -9.31
C LEU A 109 -7.09 -9.33 -9.39
N TRP A 110 -6.33 -9.73 -8.36
CA TRP A 110 -4.88 -9.60 -8.28
C TRP A 110 -4.15 -10.96 -8.40
N GLY A 111 -4.89 -12.08 -8.39
CA GLY A 111 -4.30 -13.41 -8.51
C GLY A 111 -3.72 -14.00 -7.23
N GLY A 112 -4.25 -13.58 -6.06
CA GLY A 112 -3.81 -14.06 -4.74
C GLY A 112 -3.60 -12.93 -3.75
N GLY A 113 -2.83 -13.17 -2.70
CA GLY A 113 -2.48 -12.15 -1.69
C GLY A 113 -1.78 -10.95 -2.31
N HIS A 114 -2.24 -9.74 -2.01
CA HIS A 114 -1.75 -8.53 -2.65
C HIS A 114 -1.67 -7.34 -1.69
N TRP A 115 -0.66 -6.48 -1.89
CA TRP A 115 -0.52 -5.20 -1.21
C TRP A 115 -0.88 -4.05 -2.14
N THR A 116 -1.78 -3.19 -1.70
CA THR A 116 -2.17 -1.99 -2.44
C THR A 116 -2.37 -0.80 -1.50
N VAL A 117 -2.73 0.37 -2.05
CA VAL A 117 -2.95 1.58 -1.26
C VAL A 117 -4.35 2.12 -1.49
N ILE A 118 -5.12 2.28 -0.42
CA ILE A 118 -6.34 3.07 -0.46
C ILE A 118 -5.97 4.55 -0.46
N ARG A 119 -6.41 5.26 -1.48
CA ARG A 119 -6.23 6.70 -1.63
C ARG A 119 -7.42 7.49 -1.14
N LYS A 120 -8.63 6.97 -1.32
CA LYS A 120 -9.87 7.63 -0.94
C LYS A 120 -11.00 6.64 -0.79
N ILE A 121 -11.79 6.81 0.25
CA ILE A 121 -13.05 6.09 0.47
C ILE A 121 -14.20 7.08 0.22
N THR A 122 -15.21 6.62 -0.50
CA THR A 122 -16.46 7.35 -0.74
C THR A 122 -17.64 6.44 -0.37
N PRO A 123 -18.86 6.94 -0.23
CA PRO A 123 -20.02 6.10 0.10
C PRO A 123 -20.26 4.94 -0.87
N LYS A 124 -19.84 5.08 -2.13
CA LYS A 124 -20.09 4.07 -3.17
C LYS A 124 -18.84 3.32 -3.61
N LYS A 125 -17.66 3.92 -3.51
CA LYS A 125 -16.42 3.41 -4.11
C LYS A 125 -15.22 3.64 -3.22
N ILE A 126 -14.26 2.74 -3.32
CA ILE A 126 -12.93 2.85 -2.74
C ILE A 126 -11.95 3.06 -3.90
N LYS A 127 -11.21 4.16 -3.87
CA LYS A 127 -10.17 4.46 -4.84
C LYS A 127 -8.85 3.94 -4.33
N VAL A 128 -8.21 3.13 -5.14
CA VAL A 128 -6.89 2.54 -4.85
C VAL A 128 -5.81 3.15 -5.74
N GLN A 129 -4.58 3.11 -5.27
CA GLN A 129 -3.38 3.36 -6.07
C GLN A 129 -2.61 2.06 -6.10
N ASP A 130 -2.83 1.30 -7.16
CA ASP A 130 -2.34 -0.05 -7.31
C ASP A 130 -1.16 -0.12 -8.28
N SER A 131 -0.13 -0.87 -7.90
CA SER A 131 1.08 -1.03 -8.71
C SER A 131 0.85 -1.88 -9.97
N SER A 132 -0.16 -2.75 -9.97
CA SER A 132 -0.49 -3.57 -11.14
C SER A 132 -1.28 -2.81 -12.21
N LEU A 133 -1.78 -1.62 -11.88
CA LEU A 133 -2.70 -0.79 -12.70
C LEU A 133 -4.01 -1.51 -13.14
N ARG A 134 -4.24 -2.71 -12.65
CA ARG A 134 -5.45 -3.48 -13.01
C ARG A 134 -6.70 -2.88 -12.41
N ILE A 135 -6.56 -2.26 -11.24
CA ILE A 135 -7.68 -1.72 -10.46
C ILE A 135 -7.32 -0.32 -9.99
N SER A 136 -8.17 0.66 -10.33
CA SER A 136 -8.09 2.02 -9.82
C SER A 136 -9.20 2.36 -8.83
N GLU A 137 -10.30 1.61 -8.87
CA GLU A 137 -11.41 1.73 -7.93
C GLU A 137 -12.18 0.42 -7.78
N VAL A 138 -12.69 0.18 -6.59
CA VAL A 138 -13.51 -0.99 -6.25
C VAL A 138 -14.84 -0.52 -5.69
N SER A 139 -15.94 -1.23 -5.99
CA SER A 139 -17.22 -0.98 -5.35
C SER A 139 -17.11 -1.23 -3.84
N ARG A 140 -17.67 -0.34 -3.04
CA ARG A 140 -17.67 -0.51 -1.58
C ARG A 140 -18.40 -1.78 -1.12
N CYS A 141 -19.43 -2.20 -1.86
CA CYS A 141 -20.18 -3.42 -1.56
C CYS A 141 -19.34 -4.70 -1.81
N SER A 142 -18.38 -4.62 -2.73
CA SER A 142 -17.48 -5.74 -3.03
C SER A 142 -16.27 -5.80 -2.09
N PHE A 143 -16.07 -4.80 -1.24
CA PHE A 143 -14.91 -4.74 -0.35
C PHE A 143 -14.92 -5.79 0.78
N PRO A 144 -16.07 -6.21 1.33
CA PRO A 144 -16.13 -7.37 2.24
C PRO A 144 -15.75 -8.71 1.59
N GLU A 145 -15.75 -8.76 0.25
CA GLU A 145 -15.28 -9.93 -0.50
C GLU A 145 -13.74 -10.01 -0.56
N PHE A 146 -13.06 -8.91 -0.21
CA PHE A 146 -11.63 -8.87 0.02
C PHE A 146 -11.40 -9.04 1.52
N ASP A 147 -10.79 -10.14 1.90
CA ASP A 147 -10.36 -10.34 3.28
C ASP A 147 -9.20 -9.39 3.56
N MET A 148 -9.53 -8.22 4.14
CA MET A 148 -8.54 -7.23 4.54
C MET A 148 -7.95 -7.64 5.86
N ASN A 149 -6.81 -8.31 5.81
CA ASN A 149 -6.16 -8.78 7.02
C ASN A 149 -5.39 -7.68 7.74
N GLU A 150 -4.97 -6.63 7.02
CA GLU A 150 -3.95 -5.74 7.55
C GLU A 150 -4.04 -4.33 6.94
N ILE A 151 -4.09 -3.31 7.81
CA ILE A 151 -4.14 -1.90 7.39
C ILE A 151 -3.06 -1.09 8.11
N ILE A 152 -2.33 -0.28 7.35
CA ILE A 152 -1.34 0.65 7.88
C ILE A 152 -1.65 2.05 7.34
N ARG A 153 -1.84 3.01 8.22
CA ARG A 153 -1.94 4.42 7.87
C ARG A 153 -0.54 5.03 7.78
N VAL A 154 -0.28 5.78 6.70
CA VAL A 154 0.95 6.56 6.50
C VAL A 154 0.57 8.04 6.42
N TYR A 155 1.25 8.91 7.18
CA TYR A 155 0.88 10.32 7.25
C TYR A 155 2.07 11.23 7.57
N LYS A 156 1.91 12.50 7.18
CA LYS A 156 2.81 13.57 7.60
C LYS A 156 2.30 14.11 8.94
N PRO A 157 3.14 14.16 9.99
CA PRO A 157 2.75 14.68 11.30
C PRO A 157 2.41 16.17 11.29
#